data_8081eea409813030b8642854758343f7
#
_entry.id   8081eea409813030b8642854758343f7
#
_cell.length_a   1.000
_cell.length_b   1.000
_cell.length_c   1.000
_cell.angle_alpha   90.00
_cell.angle_beta   90.00
_cell.angle_gamma   90.00
#
_symmetry.space_group_name_H-M   'P 1'
#
loop_
_entity.id
_entity.type
_entity.pdbx_description
1 polymer ?
#
loop_
_entity_poly.entity_id
_entity_poly.type
_entity_poly.pdbx_seq_one_letter_code
_entity_poly.pdbx_strand_id
1 'polypeptide(L)'
;DPMLSANKTHMEFYEVLLRLEENGELLLPARFLPPAERFGFVSTLDRWVISEVFRDLHRDRNLLIGINIDGTTLDDPTFHDFVLQTLQQSQVSPMQICFEISEKVTVNRITRAVDTIKKLRTLGFRFALDDFGSGVASFGYLEELPVDFVKIDGRFVQGLHQSDSNLIVVEALSKLATAKGITCIAEWVESKEVMDHLEKLGVAYAQGFYLHRPERISILDQSKLENQRAEKTTG
;
A
#
# COMPACT_ATOMS: atom_id res chain seq x y z
N ASP A 1 -6.80 2.94 5.56
CA ASP A 1 -8.09 2.87 4.83
C ASP A 1 -8.41 1.42 4.49
N PRO A 2 -9.62 0.92 4.81
CA PRO A 2 -10.04 -0.40 4.37
C PRO A 2 -10.31 -0.41 2.87
N MET A 3 -9.82 -1.44 2.19
CA MET A 3 -10.16 -1.72 0.80
C MET A 3 -11.26 -2.77 0.77
N LEU A 4 -12.31 -2.51 0.00
CA LEU A 4 -13.37 -3.48 -0.21
C LEU A 4 -13.03 -4.35 -1.42
N SER A 5 -12.97 -5.66 -1.20
CA SER A 5 -12.89 -6.64 -2.27
C SER A 5 -14.28 -6.92 -2.83
N ALA A 6 -14.43 -6.85 -4.14
CA ALA A 6 -15.65 -7.28 -4.82
C ALA A 6 -15.85 -8.81 -4.78
N ASN A 7 -14.86 -9.60 -4.34
CA ASN A 7 -14.91 -11.06 -4.28
C ASN A 7 -14.62 -11.63 -2.88
N LYS A 8 -15.47 -12.47 -2.44
CA LYS A 8 -15.79 -13.25 -1.25
C LYS A 8 -14.68 -13.82 -0.32
N THR A 9 -13.45 -13.37 -0.36
CA THR A 9 -12.48 -13.63 0.71
C THR A 9 -12.11 -12.28 1.32
N HIS A 10 -12.77 -11.93 2.41
CA HIS A 10 -12.63 -10.64 3.08
C HIS A 10 -11.24 -10.51 3.74
N MET A 11 -10.21 -10.26 2.93
CA MET A 11 -8.96 -9.73 3.43
C MET A 11 -9.08 -8.20 3.38
N GLU A 12 -9.13 -7.58 4.55
CA GLU A 12 -9.15 -6.13 4.67
C GLU A 12 -7.70 -5.61 4.52
N PHE A 13 -7.49 -4.68 3.60
CA PHE A 13 -6.19 -4.05 3.39
C PHE A 13 -6.23 -2.63 3.96
N TYR A 14 -5.30 -2.30 4.86
CA TYR A 14 -5.13 -0.98 5.45
C TYR A 14 -3.74 -0.44 5.15
N GLU A 15 -3.65 0.82 4.74
CA GLU A 15 -2.37 1.50 4.55
C GLU A 15 -2.00 2.31 5.79
N VAL A 16 -0.75 2.18 6.23
CA VAL A 16 -0.18 2.97 7.32
C VAL A 16 0.32 4.31 6.78
N LEU A 17 -0.32 5.38 7.22
CA LEU A 17 0.01 6.74 6.82
C LEU A 17 0.71 7.50 7.95
N LEU A 18 2.00 7.73 7.81
CA LEU A 18 2.80 8.45 8.80
C LEU A 18 2.33 9.90 8.99
N ARG A 19 2.33 10.36 10.24
CA ARG A 19 2.11 11.76 10.62
C ARG A 19 3.16 12.17 11.63
N LEU A 20 3.69 13.39 11.49
CA LEU A 20 4.58 13.98 12.48
C LEU A 20 3.79 14.92 13.37
N GLU A 21 3.87 14.75 14.69
CA GLU A 21 3.28 15.69 15.63
C GLU A 21 4.32 16.73 16.05
N GLU A 22 4.01 18.00 15.79
CA GLU A 22 4.83 19.13 16.17
C GLU A 22 3.95 20.21 16.82
N ASN A 23 4.25 20.57 18.08
CA ASN A 23 3.49 21.58 18.85
C ASN A 23 1.97 21.33 18.92
N GLY A 24 1.54 20.07 18.92
CA GLY A 24 0.12 19.66 18.93
C GLY A 24 -0.56 19.68 17.56
N GLU A 25 0.16 19.99 16.48
CA GLU A 25 -0.32 19.89 15.10
C GLU A 25 0.20 18.61 14.44
N LEU A 26 -0.66 17.97 13.64
CA LEU A 26 -0.27 16.82 12.83
C LEU A 26 0.18 17.28 11.45
N LEU A 27 1.45 17.10 11.16
CA LEU A 27 2.07 17.40 9.88
C LEU A 27 1.90 16.21 8.93
N LEU A 28 1.51 16.51 7.69
CA LEU A 28 1.43 15.52 6.60
C LEU A 28 2.83 15.18 6.05
N PRO A 29 3.02 13.98 5.47
CA PRO A 29 4.29 13.52 4.90
C PRO A 29 4.95 14.54 3.96
N ALA A 30 4.18 15.21 3.12
CA ALA A 30 4.67 16.23 2.19
C ALA A 30 5.46 17.39 2.88
N ARG A 31 5.29 17.61 4.18
CA ARG A 31 6.00 18.66 4.92
C ARG A 31 7.31 18.19 5.53
N PHE A 32 7.46 16.93 5.89
CA PHE A 32 8.64 16.42 6.60
C PHE A 32 9.44 15.38 5.83
N LEU A 33 8.83 14.64 4.88
CA LEU A 33 9.59 13.67 4.08
C LEU A 33 10.66 14.30 3.20
N PRO A 34 10.42 15.41 2.45
CA PRO A 34 11.49 16.00 1.63
C PRO A 34 12.71 16.44 2.43
N PRO A 35 12.61 17.06 3.62
CA PRO A 35 13.76 17.26 4.49
C PRO A 35 14.41 15.94 4.94
N ALA A 36 13.61 14.92 5.33
CA ALA A 36 14.13 13.63 5.75
C ALA A 36 14.93 12.94 4.64
N GLU A 37 14.45 12.98 3.40
CA GLU A 37 15.18 12.50 2.22
C GLU A 37 16.50 13.23 2.03
N ARG A 38 16.47 14.56 2.06
CA ARG A 38 17.67 15.40 1.89
C ARG A 38 18.75 15.12 2.92
N PHE A 39 18.36 14.80 4.14
CA PHE A 39 19.29 14.52 5.25
C PHE A 39 19.53 13.03 5.50
N GLY A 40 19.00 12.14 4.67
CA GLY A 40 19.21 10.69 4.75
C GLY A 40 18.50 10.01 5.92
N PHE A 41 17.42 10.58 6.45
CA PHE A 41 16.66 10.00 7.57
C PHE A 41 15.53 9.06 7.15
N VAL A 42 15.22 8.92 5.85
CA VAL A 42 14.06 8.14 5.40
C VAL A 42 14.18 6.67 5.81
N SER A 43 15.34 6.04 5.63
CA SER A 43 15.55 4.65 6.05
C SER A 43 15.37 4.47 7.57
N THR A 44 15.69 5.49 8.39
CA THR A 44 15.43 5.46 9.83
C THR A 44 13.93 5.52 10.12
N LEU A 45 13.19 6.37 9.40
CA LEU A 45 11.74 6.48 9.53
C LEU A 45 11.05 5.18 9.11
N ASP A 46 11.43 4.60 7.96
CA ASP A 46 10.86 3.35 7.47
C ASP A 46 11.03 2.22 8.50
N ARG A 47 12.25 2.09 9.03
CA ARG A 47 12.57 1.08 10.06
C ARG A 47 11.78 1.31 11.35
N TRP A 48 11.59 2.56 11.74
CA TRP A 48 10.78 2.90 12.89
C TRP A 48 9.31 2.51 12.66
N VAL A 49 8.71 2.85 11.50
CA VAL A 49 7.33 2.48 11.15
C VAL A 49 7.15 0.97 11.18
N ILE A 50 8.08 0.22 10.57
CA ILE A 50 8.05 -1.25 10.56
C ILE A 50 8.06 -1.79 12.01
N SER A 51 8.96 -1.25 12.85
CA SER A 51 9.07 -1.69 14.25
C SER A 51 7.79 -1.43 15.04
N GLU A 52 7.16 -0.26 14.84
CA GLU A 52 5.89 0.10 15.49
C GLU A 52 4.76 -0.82 15.03
N VAL A 53 4.61 -1.00 13.72
CA VAL A 53 3.57 -1.88 13.17
C VAL A 53 3.76 -3.32 13.66
N PHE A 54 4.99 -3.83 13.66
CA PHE A 54 5.26 -5.21 14.08
C PHE A 54 5.07 -5.41 15.59
N ARG A 55 5.31 -4.38 16.39
CA ARG A 55 5.05 -4.42 17.83
C ARG A 55 3.56 -4.54 18.14
N ASP A 56 2.74 -3.81 17.40
CA ASP A 56 1.34 -3.60 17.73
C ASP A 56 0.36 -4.52 16.97
N LEU A 57 0.80 -5.15 15.88
CA LEU A 57 -0.03 -6.06 15.08
C LEU A 57 -0.02 -7.48 15.65
N HIS A 58 -1.20 -8.09 15.81
CA HIS A 58 -1.38 -9.46 16.30
C HIS A 58 -1.76 -10.43 15.17
N ARG A 59 -1.36 -11.72 15.31
CA ARG A 59 -1.54 -12.77 14.29
C ARG A 59 -2.98 -13.09 13.91
N ASP A 60 -3.93 -12.91 14.82
CA ASP A 60 -5.29 -13.47 14.69
C ASP A 60 -6.22 -12.64 13.80
N ARG A 61 -5.67 -11.76 12.95
CA ARG A 61 -6.48 -10.88 12.11
C ARG A 61 -6.32 -11.19 10.64
N ASN A 62 -7.42 -11.26 9.95
CA ASN A 62 -7.46 -11.36 8.49
C ASN A 62 -7.23 -9.97 7.84
N LEU A 63 -6.11 -9.33 8.23
CA LEU A 63 -5.71 -7.99 7.83
C LEU A 63 -4.44 -8.06 6.99
N LEU A 64 -4.37 -7.24 5.95
CA LEU A 64 -3.16 -6.91 5.23
C LEU A 64 -2.82 -5.45 5.50
N ILE A 65 -1.62 -5.17 5.97
CA ILE A 65 -1.15 -3.84 6.32
C ILE A 65 -0.12 -3.39 5.30
N GLY A 66 -0.43 -2.32 4.57
CA GLY A 66 0.48 -1.63 3.66
C GLY A 66 1.43 -0.71 4.44
N ILE A 67 2.72 -0.85 4.18
CA ILE A 67 3.78 -0.01 4.75
C ILE A 67 4.61 0.55 3.60
N ASN A 68 4.59 1.88 3.48
CA ASN A 68 5.41 2.58 2.49
C ASN A 68 6.90 2.43 2.83
N ILE A 69 7.71 2.10 1.82
CA ILE A 69 9.17 1.95 1.94
C ILE A 69 9.86 2.70 0.82
N ASP A 70 10.84 3.51 1.19
CA ASP A 70 11.70 4.18 0.22
C ASP A 70 12.69 3.19 -0.42
N GLY A 71 13.02 3.44 -1.67
CA GLY A 71 13.95 2.57 -2.38
C GLY A 71 15.36 2.57 -1.82
N THR A 72 15.79 3.63 -1.14
CA THR A 72 17.08 3.64 -0.46
C THR A 72 17.09 2.68 0.72
N THR A 73 15.96 2.51 1.40
CA THR A 73 15.76 1.52 2.46
C THR A 73 15.81 0.11 1.90
N LEU A 74 15.13 -0.12 0.78
CA LEU A 74 15.08 -1.43 0.14
C LEU A 74 16.45 -1.85 -0.46
N ASP A 75 17.27 -0.88 -0.90
CA ASP A 75 18.61 -1.07 -1.44
C ASP A 75 19.68 -1.25 -0.33
N ASP A 76 19.33 -0.97 0.93
CA ASP A 76 20.23 -1.16 2.07
C ASP A 76 20.45 -2.66 2.34
N PRO A 77 21.72 -3.15 2.26
CA PRO A 77 22.02 -4.55 2.46
C PRO A 77 21.63 -5.10 3.85
N THR A 78 21.45 -4.22 4.83
CA THR A 78 21.04 -4.60 6.19
C THR A 78 19.53 -4.64 6.39
N PHE A 79 18.74 -4.22 5.39
CA PHE A 79 17.28 -4.13 5.52
C PHE A 79 16.62 -5.49 5.71
N HIS A 80 17.03 -6.49 4.92
CA HIS A 80 16.51 -7.84 5.05
C HIS A 80 16.71 -8.41 6.47
N ASP A 81 17.91 -8.28 7.01
CA ASP A 81 18.24 -8.80 8.35
C ASP A 81 17.50 -8.03 9.44
N PHE A 82 17.32 -6.71 9.28
CA PHE A 82 16.49 -5.90 10.15
C PHE A 82 15.05 -6.40 10.18
N VAL A 83 14.43 -6.65 9.02
CA VAL A 83 13.04 -7.15 8.95
C VAL A 83 12.92 -8.51 9.61
N LEU A 84 13.88 -9.42 9.39
CA LEU A 84 13.90 -10.74 10.03
C LEU A 84 14.00 -10.63 11.55
N GLN A 85 14.91 -9.81 12.04
CA GLN A 85 15.10 -9.62 13.48
C GLN A 85 13.85 -9.03 14.14
N THR A 86 13.23 -8.03 13.51
CA THR A 86 12.00 -7.41 14.01
C THR A 86 10.83 -8.42 13.98
N LEU A 87 10.73 -9.22 12.92
CA LEU A 87 9.73 -10.27 12.82
C LEU A 87 9.86 -11.32 13.94
N GLN A 88 11.09 -11.76 14.25
CA GLN A 88 11.35 -12.73 15.32
C GLN A 88 10.94 -12.22 16.69
N GLN A 89 10.95 -10.92 16.91
CA GLN A 89 10.58 -10.26 18.16
C GLN A 89 9.08 -9.91 18.24
N SER A 90 8.32 -10.17 17.19
CA SER A 90 6.91 -9.83 17.07
C SER A 90 6.02 -11.07 16.98
N GLN A 91 4.70 -10.83 17.03
CA GLN A 91 3.69 -11.87 16.76
C GLN A 91 3.08 -11.76 15.35
N VAL A 92 3.65 -10.92 14.49
CA VAL A 92 3.15 -10.66 13.15
C VAL A 92 3.34 -11.89 12.25
N SER A 93 2.35 -12.17 11.42
CA SER A 93 2.53 -13.07 10.29
C SER A 93 3.07 -12.28 9.09
N PRO A 94 4.13 -12.71 8.40
CA PRO A 94 4.60 -12.04 7.19
C PRO A 94 3.48 -11.82 6.15
N MET A 95 2.52 -12.74 6.08
CA MET A 95 1.37 -12.64 5.16
C MET A 95 0.42 -11.46 5.47
N GLN A 96 0.55 -10.84 6.65
CA GLN A 96 -0.22 -9.65 7.05
C GLN A 96 0.45 -8.35 6.63
N ILE A 97 1.65 -8.38 6.04
CA ILE A 97 2.41 -7.19 5.68
C ILE A 97 2.57 -7.12 4.16
N CYS A 98 2.25 -5.94 3.62
CA CYS A 98 2.54 -5.54 2.25
C CYS A 98 3.46 -4.33 2.27
N PHE A 99 4.67 -4.47 1.74
CA PHE A 99 5.56 -3.33 1.54
C PHE A 99 5.19 -2.61 0.24
N GLU A 100 4.96 -1.30 0.32
CA GLU A 100 4.58 -0.46 -0.81
C GLU A 100 5.77 0.36 -1.29
N ILE A 101 6.07 0.28 -2.58
CA ILE A 101 7.25 0.88 -3.19
C ILE A 101 6.79 1.80 -4.31
N SER A 102 7.16 3.07 -4.26
CA SER A 102 6.81 4.02 -5.32
C SER A 102 7.51 3.68 -6.64
N GLU A 103 6.79 3.84 -7.75
CA GLU A 103 7.32 3.67 -9.10
C GLU A 103 8.59 4.52 -9.35
N LYS A 104 8.67 5.71 -8.77
CA LYS A 104 9.79 6.66 -8.97
C LYS A 104 11.15 6.13 -8.49
N VAL A 105 11.15 5.20 -7.57
CA VAL A 105 12.36 4.69 -6.91
C VAL A 105 13.15 3.72 -7.78
N THR A 106 12.52 3.16 -8.78
CA THR A 106 12.91 1.89 -9.37
C THR A 106 13.97 2.00 -10.46
N VAL A 107 14.14 3.16 -11.10
CA VAL A 107 14.89 3.28 -12.37
C VAL A 107 16.39 2.95 -12.27
N ASN A 108 17.04 3.28 -11.17
CA ASN A 108 18.52 3.16 -11.05
C ASN A 108 19.01 2.08 -10.08
N ARG A 109 18.11 1.34 -9.39
CA ARG A 109 18.49 0.42 -8.28
C ARG A 109 17.74 -0.91 -8.31
N ILE A 110 17.11 -1.25 -9.42
CA ILE A 110 16.23 -2.42 -9.56
C ILE A 110 16.85 -3.73 -9.07
N THR A 111 18.10 -4.03 -9.41
CA THR A 111 18.66 -5.38 -9.20
C THR A 111 18.71 -5.77 -7.72
N ARG A 112 19.19 -4.90 -6.83
CA ARG A 112 19.25 -5.22 -5.39
C ARG A 112 17.86 -5.21 -4.76
N ALA A 113 17.02 -4.24 -5.13
CA ALA A 113 15.64 -4.19 -4.68
C ALA A 113 14.91 -5.50 -5.01
N VAL A 114 15.03 -6.00 -6.24
CA VAL A 114 14.46 -7.28 -6.68
C VAL A 114 14.92 -8.45 -5.82
N ASP A 115 16.23 -8.52 -5.50
CA ASP A 115 16.75 -9.60 -4.66
C ASP A 115 16.21 -9.55 -3.23
N THR A 116 16.12 -8.35 -2.65
CA THR A 116 15.53 -8.14 -1.31
C THR A 116 14.05 -8.50 -1.30
N ILE A 117 13.28 -8.06 -2.31
CA ILE A 117 11.87 -8.40 -2.49
C ILE A 117 11.70 -9.91 -2.58
N LYS A 118 12.47 -10.59 -3.44
CA LYS A 118 12.39 -12.05 -3.60
C LYS A 118 12.63 -12.77 -2.28
N LYS A 119 13.67 -12.39 -1.53
CA LYS A 119 13.96 -12.99 -0.22
C LYS A 119 12.81 -12.80 0.77
N LEU A 120 12.29 -11.59 0.91
CA LEU A 120 11.18 -11.31 1.83
C LEU A 120 9.88 -12.02 1.39
N ARG A 121 9.61 -12.11 0.09
CA ARG A 121 8.47 -12.88 -0.43
C ARG A 121 8.53 -14.36 -0.11
N THR A 122 9.72 -14.97 -0.07
CA THR A 122 9.85 -16.39 0.34
C THR A 122 9.43 -16.63 1.79
N LEU A 123 9.43 -15.58 2.61
CA LEU A 123 8.94 -15.62 3.99
C LEU A 123 7.43 -15.38 4.11
N GLY A 124 6.77 -14.97 3.01
CA GLY A 124 5.35 -14.69 2.95
C GLY A 124 4.97 -13.20 2.95
N PHE A 125 5.93 -12.27 3.00
CA PHE A 125 5.66 -10.85 2.82
C PHE A 125 5.12 -10.57 1.42
N ARG A 126 4.24 -9.59 1.30
CA ARG A 126 3.70 -9.11 0.02
C ARG A 126 4.30 -7.76 -0.35
N PHE A 127 4.21 -7.45 -1.64
CA PHE A 127 4.72 -6.19 -2.18
C PHE A 127 3.70 -5.55 -3.11
N ALA A 128 3.60 -4.23 -3.05
CA ALA A 128 2.82 -3.40 -3.96
C ALA A 128 3.72 -2.38 -4.66
N LEU A 129 3.45 -2.14 -5.94
CA LEU A 129 4.00 -1.01 -6.66
C LEU A 129 3.00 0.15 -6.58
N ASP A 130 3.42 1.24 -5.97
CA ASP A 130 2.60 2.42 -5.71
C ASP A 130 2.79 3.51 -6.78
N ASP A 131 1.80 4.42 -6.92
CA ASP A 131 1.75 5.49 -7.92
C ASP A 131 1.86 4.97 -9.37
N PHE A 132 1.38 3.75 -9.67
CA PHE A 132 1.57 3.11 -10.97
C PHE A 132 0.87 3.85 -12.10
N GLY A 133 1.62 4.09 -13.19
CA GLY A 133 1.20 4.86 -14.34
C GLY A 133 1.67 6.32 -14.29
N SER A 134 2.29 6.76 -13.18
CA SER A 134 2.79 8.13 -13.03
C SER A 134 4.08 8.41 -13.83
N GLY A 135 4.84 7.37 -14.18
CA GLY A 135 6.14 7.45 -14.83
C GLY A 135 6.14 6.97 -16.29
N VAL A 136 7.14 7.41 -17.04
CA VAL A 136 7.31 7.06 -18.47
C VAL A 136 7.74 5.59 -18.68
N ALA A 137 8.18 4.92 -17.64
CA ALA A 137 8.84 3.62 -17.72
C ALA A 137 8.03 2.46 -17.10
N SER A 138 6.79 2.72 -16.69
CA SER A 138 5.94 1.87 -15.86
C SER A 138 5.84 0.40 -16.32
N PHE A 139 5.72 0.18 -17.60
CA PHE A 139 5.43 -1.17 -18.14
C PHE A 139 6.61 -2.13 -18.08
N GLY A 140 7.84 -1.65 -18.30
CA GLY A 140 9.05 -2.49 -18.28
C GLY A 140 9.36 -3.03 -16.87
N TYR A 141 9.11 -2.22 -15.85
CA TYR A 141 9.42 -2.61 -14.46
C TYR A 141 8.48 -3.66 -13.88
N LEU A 142 7.22 -3.68 -14.31
CA LEU A 142 6.29 -4.74 -13.94
C LEU A 142 6.73 -6.13 -14.41
N GLU A 143 7.67 -6.21 -15.35
CA GLU A 143 8.25 -7.48 -15.78
C GLU A 143 9.33 -7.97 -14.82
N GLU A 144 10.04 -7.07 -14.21
CA GLU A 144 11.21 -7.38 -13.39
C GLU A 144 10.88 -7.43 -11.89
N LEU A 145 9.90 -6.61 -11.44
CA LEU A 145 9.52 -6.52 -10.03
C LEU A 145 8.54 -7.63 -9.65
N PRO A 146 8.90 -8.51 -8.71
CA PRO A 146 8.00 -9.53 -8.22
C PRO A 146 7.03 -8.96 -7.17
N VAL A 147 6.03 -8.19 -7.64
CA VAL A 147 4.99 -7.60 -6.79
C VAL A 147 3.68 -8.38 -6.85
N ASP A 148 2.88 -8.28 -5.80
CA ASP A 148 1.58 -8.93 -5.67
C ASP A 148 0.44 -7.98 -6.04
N PHE A 149 0.69 -6.68 -5.86
CA PHE A 149 -0.28 -5.61 -6.12
C PHE A 149 0.33 -4.48 -6.94
N VAL A 150 -0.53 -3.77 -7.68
CA VAL A 150 -0.25 -2.46 -8.25
C VAL A 150 -1.34 -1.49 -7.82
N LYS A 151 -0.95 -0.31 -7.33
CA LYS A 151 -1.86 0.77 -6.95
C LYS A 151 -1.87 1.80 -8.08
N ILE A 152 -3.01 1.97 -8.73
CA ILE A 152 -3.18 2.95 -9.82
C ILE A 152 -3.17 4.34 -9.22
N ASP A 153 -2.26 5.20 -9.70
CA ASP A 153 -2.13 6.59 -9.28
C ASP A 153 -3.49 7.32 -9.33
N GLY A 154 -3.83 7.98 -8.23
CA GLY A 154 -5.10 8.67 -8.04
C GLY A 154 -5.44 9.69 -9.11
N ARG A 155 -4.44 10.25 -9.84
CA ARG A 155 -4.66 11.16 -10.96
C ARG A 155 -5.47 10.56 -12.11
N PHE A 156 -5.41 9.24 -12.29
CA PHE A 156 -6.21 8.53 -13.30
C PHE A 156 -7.57 8.11 -12.77
N VAL A 157 -7.72 8.01 -11.45
CA VAL A 157 -8.95 7.57 -10.80
C VAL A 157 -9.86 8.75 -10.45
N GLN A 158 -9.26 9.87 -10.03
CA GLN A 158 -10.02 11.09 -9.72
C GLN A 158 -10.76 11.60 -10.94
N GLY A 159 -12.07 11.78 -10.83
CA GLY A 159 -12.91 12.21 -11.96
C GLY A 159 -13.01 11.20 -13.11
N LEU A 160 -12.71 9.93 -12.88
CA LEU A 160 -12.70 8.85 -13.89
C LEU A 160 -13.97 8.82 -14.76
N HIS A 161 -15.14 9.04 -14.15
CA HIS A 161 -16.45 9.04 -14.83
C HIS A 161 -16.64 10.23 -15.81
N GLN A 162 -15.72 11.20 -15.83
CA GLN A 162 -15.77 12.39 -16.67
C GLN A 162 -14.64 12.44 -17.71
N SER A 163 -13.78 11.41 -17.77
CA SER A 163 -12.59 11.39 -18.60
C SER A 163 -12.43 10.09 -19.38
N ASP A 164 -12.79 10.08 -20.65
CA ASP A 164 -12.60 8.93 -21.53
C ASP A 164 -11.13 8.48 -21.60
N SER A 165 -10.18 9.43 -21.55
CA SER A 165 -8.75 9.09 -21.56
C SER A 165 -8.34 8.35 -20.29
N ASN A 166 -8.83 8.76 -19.13
CA ASN A 166 -8.54 8.06 -17.87
C ASN A 166 -9.18 6.67 -17.82
N LEU A 167 -10.41 6.53 -18.36
CA LEU A 167 -11.06 5.22 -18.50
C LEU A 167 -10.20 4.25 -19.29
N ILE A 168 -9.67 4.69 -20.46
CA ILE A 168 -8.80 3.87 -21.30
C ILE A 168 -7.51 3.49 -20.54
N VAL A 169 -6.90 4.43 -19.83
CA VAL A 169 -5.67 4.19 -19.07
C VAL A 169 -5.93 3.18 -17.96
N VAL A 170 -6.95 3.39 -17.12
CA VAL A 170 -7.28 2.48 -16.00
C VAL A 170 -7.62 1.09 -16.53
N GLU A 171 -8.38 0.98 -17.62
CA GLU A 171 -8.69 -0.31 -18.25
C GLU A 171 -7.43 -1.03 -18.73
N ALA A 172 -6.52 -0.32 -19.38
CA ALA A 172 -5.26 -0.88 -19.87
C ALA A 172 -4.37 -1.36 -18.72
N LEU A 173 -4.24 -0.57 -17.64
CA LEU A 173 -3.48 -0.93 -16.44
C LEU A 173 -4.08 -2.15 -15.74
N SER A 174 -5.42 -2.19 -15.57
CA SER A 174 -6.11 -3.34 -14.96
C SER A 174 -5.91 -4.62 -15.77
N LYS A 175 -6.05 -4.56 -17.09
CA LYS A 175 -5.82 -5.72 -17.98
C LYS A 175 -4.38 -6.21 -17.94
N LEU A 176 -3.41 -5.28 -17.93
CA LEU A 176 -1.99 -5.63 -17.83
C LEU A 176 -1.68 -6.33 -16.50
N ALA A 177 -2.14 -5.77 -15.38
CA ALA A 177 -1.96 -6.36 -14.06
C ALA A 177 -2.55 -7.77 -14.01
N THR A 178 -3.79 -7.93 -14.48
CA THR A 178 -4.49 -9.23 -14.55
C THR A 178 -3.72 -10.25 -15.40
N ALA A 179 -3.21 -9.85 -16.57
CA ALA A 179 -2.44 -10.73 -17.44
C ALA A 179 -1.14 -11.23 -16.80
N LYS A 180 -0.61 -10.51 -15.83
CA LYS A 180 0.58 -10.88 -15.04
C LYS A 180 0.25 -11.56 -13.70
N GLY A 181 -1.02 -11.77 -13.39
CA GLY A 181 -1.45 -12.32 -12.10
C GLY A 181 -1.25 -11.36 -10.93
N ILE A 182 -1.14 -10.05 -11.20
CA ILE A 182 -0.99 -8.99 -10.22
C ILE A 182 -2.36 -8.39 -9.92
N THR A 183 -2.66 -8.14 -8.67
CA THR A 183 -3.93 -7.53 -8.25
C THR A 183 -3.88 -6.01 -8.34
N CYS A 184 -4.90 -5.42 -8.99
CA CYS A 184 -4.98 -3.98 -9.19
C CYS A 184 -5.79 -3.33 -8.07
N ILE A 185 -5.29 -2.19 -7.56
CA ILE A 185 -5.91 -1.37 -6.53
C ILE A 185 -6.06 0.04 -7.12
N ALA A 186 -7.25 0.63 -7.07
CA ALA A 186 -7.46 2.01 -7.46
C ALA A 186 -7.40 2.94 -6.24
N GLU A 187 -6.63 4.02 -6.35
CA GLU A 187 -6.50 5.00 -5.30
C GLU A 187 -7.42 6.21 -5.52
N TRP A 188 -7.60 7.02 -4.48
CA TRP A 188 -8.36 8.28 -4.49
C TRP A 188 -9.80 8.12 -5.00
N VAL A 189 -10.46 7.05 -4.61
CA VAL A 189 -11.88 6.87 -4.90
C VAL A 189 -12.68 7.81 -4.00
N GLU A 190 -13.30 8.83 -4.60
CA GLU A 190 -13.98 9.91 -3.87
C GLU A 190 -15.50 9.88 -4.02
N SER A 191 -16.04 9.07 -4.95
CA SER A 191 -17.48 8.99 -5.19
C SER A 191 -17.95 7.60 -5.62
N LYS A 192 -19.26 7.40 -5.49
CA LYS A 192 -19.92 6.18 -5.96
C LYS A 192 -19.80 5.99 -7.48
N GLU A 193 -19.89 7.07 -8.23
CA GLU A 193 -19.79 7.03 -9.70
C GLU A 193 -18.42 6.51 -10.15
N VAL A 194 -17.34 6.94 -9.48
CA VAL A 194 -15.99 6.43 -9.72
C VAL A 194 -15.92 4.94 -9.38
N MET A 195 -16.47 4.54 -8.22
CA MET A 195 -16.49 3.12 -7.81
C MET A 195 -17.23 2.24 -8.81
N ASP A 196 -18.40 2.66 -9.28
CA ASP A 196 -19.21 1.92 -10.27
C ASP A 196 -18.47 1.73 -11.61
N HIS A 197 -17.60 2.68 -12.01
CA HIS A 197 -16.74 2.55 -13.19
C HIS A 197 -15.59 1.58 -12.96
N LEU A 198 -14.93 1.64 -11.80
CA LEU A 198 -13.84 0.74 -11.45
C LEU A 198 -14.29 -0.73 -11.43
N GLU A 199 -15.48 -0.99 -10.88
CA GLU A 199 -16.08 -2.34 -10.90
C GLU A 199 -16.28 -2.86 -12.33
N LYS A 200 -16.80 -2.01 -13.24
CA LYS A 200 -16.99 -2.37 -14.66
C LYS A 200 -15.65 -2.62 -15.38
N LEU A 201 -14.59 -1.93 -14.98
CA LEU A 201 -13.24 -2.10 -15.52
C LEU A 201 -12.50 -3.30 -14.92
N GLY A 202 -13.11 -4.03 -13.97
CA GLY A 202 -12.54 -5.21 -13.34
C GLY A 202 -11.42 -4.91 -12.35
N VAL A 203 -11.39 -3.69 -11.79
CA VAL A 203 -10.44 -3.34 -10.72
C VAL A 203 -10.87 -4.04 -9.43
N ALA A 204 -9.97 -4.83 -8.85
CA ALA A 204 -10.31 -5.74 -7.75
C ALA A 204 -10.49 -5.04 -6.41
N TYR A 205 -9.74 -3.97 -6.15
CA TYR A 205 -9.73 -3.23 -4.90
C TYR A 205 -9.77 -1.72 -5.14
N ALA A 206 -10.30 -1.00 -4.17
CA ALA A 206 -10.38 0.45 -4.20
C ALA A 206 -10.01 1.03 -2.82
N GLN A 207 -9.38 2.22 -2.83
CA GLN A 207 -9.00 3.00 -1.66
C GLN A 207 -9.34 4.47 -1.89
N GLY A 208 -9.88 5.16 -0.86
CA GLY A 208 -10.18 6.59 -0.94
C GLY A 208 -11.25 7.05 0.03
N PHE A 209 -11.50 8.35 0.06
CA PHE A 209 -12.39 9.00 1.03
C PHE A 209 -13.86 8.61 0.89
N TYR A 210 -14.26 8.07 -0.23
CA TYR A 210 -15.59 7.50 -0.39
C TYR A 210 -15.78 6.24 0.44
N LEU A 211 -14.70 5.44 0.60
CA LEU A 211 -14.72 4.20 1.36
C LEU A 211 -14.44 4.45 2.85
N HIS A 212 -13.33 5.13 3.14
CA HIS A 212 -12.93 5.45 4.50
C HIS A 212 -11.94 6.63 4.52
N ARG A 213 -11.98 7.44 5.58
CA ARG A 213 -10.99 8.49 5.81
C ARG A 213 -9.88 7.99 6.73
N PRO A 214 -8.63 8.48 6.56
CA PRO A 214 -7.56 8.16 7.49
C PRO A 214 -7.95 8.55 8.92
N GLU A 215 -7.75 7.63 9.84
CA GLU A 215 -7.94 7.87 11.27
C GLU A 215 -6.69 7.49 12.05
N ARG A 216 -6.55 8.01 13.27
CA ARG A 216 -5.46 7.55 14.15
C ARG A 216 -5.61 6.05 14.32
N ILE A 217 -4.50 5.33 14.13
CA ILE A 217 -4.42 3.95 14.55
C ILE A 217 -4.46 3.97 16.08
N SER A 218 -5.66 3.99 16.65
CA SER A 218 -5.88 3.37 17.96
C SER A 218 -5.80 1.88 17.66
N ILE A 219 -4.57 1.41 17.46
CA ILE A 219 -4.31 0.14 16.86
C ILE A 219 -5.14 -0.85 17.63
N LEU A 220 -6.24 -1.20 17.02
CA LEU A 220 -6.76 -2.48 17.26
C LEU A 220 -7.48 -2.61 18.61
N ASP A 221 -8.10 -1.52 19.05
CA ASP A 221 -9.17 -1.64 20.02
C ASP A 221 -10.26 -2.53 19.38
N GLN A 222 -10.22 -3.82 19.74
CA GLN A 222 -11.11 -4.86 19.21
C GLN A 222 -12.57 -4.43 19.29
N SER A 223 -12.93 -3.59 20.28
CA SER A 223 -14.27 -3.10 20.51
C SER A 223 -14.80 -2.18 19.39
N LYS A 224 -13.95 -1.42 18.71
CA LYS A 224 -14.38 -0.51 17.63
C LYS A 224 -14.61 -1.25 16.30
N LEU A 225 -13.80 -2.24 15.98
CA LEU A 225 -13.96 -3.05 14.76
C LEU A 225 -15.18 -3.98 14.86
N GLU A 226 -15.48 -4.51 16.04
CA GLU A 226 -16.67 -5.32 16.28
C GLU A 226 -17.96 -4.48 16.20
N ASN A 227 -17.94 -3.25 16.70
CA ASN A 227 -19.07 -2.34 16.61
C ASN A 227 -19.37 -1.90 15.16
N GLN A 228 -18.35 -1.62 14.35
CA GLN A 228 -18.54 -1.31 12.92
C GLN A 228 -19.07 -2.50 12.11
N ARG A 229 -18.72 -3.74 12.50
CA ARG A 229 -19.29 -4.96 11.90
C ARG A 229 -20.75 -5.15 12.30
N ALA A 230 -21.11 -4.88 13.54
CA ALA A 230 -22.49 -5.00 14.04
C ALA A 230 -23.44 -4.00 13.35
N GLU A 231 -23.00 -2.77 13.12
CA GLU A 231 -23.78 -1.75 12.43
C GLU A 231 -24.02 -2.05 10.94
N LYS A 232 -23.07 -2.70 10.25
CA LYS A 232 -23.18 -3.09 8.83
C LYS A 232 -24.04 -4.36 8.61
N THR A 233 -24.32 -5.13 9.67
CA THR A 233 -25.10 -6.38 9.57
C THR A 233 -26.58 -6.12 9.89
N THR A 234 -26.95 -4.94 10.38
CA THR A 234 -28.32 -4.56 10.78
C THR A 234 -28.95 -3.47 9.88
N GLY A 235 -28.35 -3.12 8.77
CA GLY A 235 -28.84 -2.19 7.73
C GLY A 235 -28.90 -2.91 6.35
#